data_fc3c74fa90be907c50fe4de1662bbbdc
#
_entry.id   fc3c74fa90be907c50fe4de1662bbbdc
#
_cell.length_a   1.000
_cell.length_b   1.000
_cell.length_c   1.000
_cell.angle_alpha   90.00
_cell.angle_beta   90.00
_cell.angle_gamma   90.00
#
_symmetry.space_group_name_H-M   'P 1'
#
loop_
_entity.id
_entity.type
_entity.pdbx_description
1 polymer ?
#
loop_
_entity_poly.entity_id
_entity_poly.type
_entity_poly.pdbx_seq_one_letter_code
_entity_poly.pdbx_strand_id
1 'polypeptide(L)'
;LSLEVLAVLIFVVVVGGVIAVVIRAVRGRGKQEEEGGLDLIPYLILAIAVAAAGFALAALARASLTPDRLIGRPTGELAGALASLVVAAPITYLLWRRQARRRKTFPATPGWPVYLAIIELVFLIAFLTAVSQLADFLAGDGEQADWTDLLIYGAIVVFHWWAERREAPRGDIGDLPRLVGSGVALVALTIGLIGTLEWLFSFAYEALWGLGDIPDPAIPIALAVAGAAIWAWRWLPSWEAEPNVLRNFYLGFVTAFSLIMAIGAGVSMIATLLTFVLGEAGPAVDHFDAFPLALSFSIVGWALWYHHGHRLGPGRTGGRRGYEYAMAATGLGTLVGSTTALVAAVFTPTLAGTNSGSTLLTIACAVIASGWVWLTFWRKAQAAPRAEEARALSRRIYLIGMAIILGLTAAGSLIAALVVVFRALLGEIEADTASLRIPVTLTLTAGFATWHLFDQIRADGSGAKTIESKPFAVTVICSHPGTLATLFPDEATVRVLYRGDDAGMIDEEMASAIVAAVDRRSSLVWVDESGFRLAAARES
;
A
#
# COMPACT_ATOMS: atom_id res chain seq x y z
N LEU A 1 -8.79 -4.70 16.57
CA LEU A 1 -8.55 -3.37 16.02
C LEU A 1 -9.90 -2.83 15.60
N SER A 2 -10.33 -1.66 16.13
CA SER A 2 -11.59 -1.06 15.70
C SER A 2 -11.53 -0.70 14.22
N LEU A 3 -12.67 -0.77 13.53
CA LEU A 3 -12.80 -0.45 12.10
C LEU A 3 -12.23 0.94 11.77
N GLU A 4 -12.33 1.87 12.72
CA GLU A 4 -11.78 3.22 12.65
C GLU A 4 -10.25 3.24 12.58
N VAL A 5 -9.57 2.42 13.42
CA VAL A 5 -8.10 2.33 13.40
C VAL A 5 -7.62 1.72 12.10
N LEU A 6 -8.33 0.73 11.56
CA LEU A 6 -8.02 0.13 10.26
C LEU A 6 -8.21 1.13 9.13
N ALA A 7 -9.29 1.89 9.13
CA ALA A 7 -9.56 2.95 8.15
C ALA A 7 -8.49 4.05 8.21
N VAL A 8 -8.09 4.49 9.41
CA VAL A 8 -7.02 5.48 9.61
C VAL A 8 -5.67 4.94 9.13
N LEU A 9 -5.34 3.67 9.40
CA LEU A 9 -4.11 3.03 8.92
C LEU A 9 -4.07 2.95 7.39
N ILE A 10 -5.16 2.54 6.76
CA ILE A 10 -5.31 2.50 5.31
C ILE A 10 -5.17 3.92 4.73
N PHE A 11 -5.84 4.91 5.34
CA PHE A 11 -5.74 6.31 4.94
C PHE A 11 -4.29 6.82 5.02
N VAL A 12 -3.59 6.59 6.12
CA VAL A 12 -2.19 7.02 6.31
C VAL A 12 -1.26 6.34 5.30
N VAL A 13 -1.45 5.05 5.03
CA VAL A 13 -0.63 4.31 4.04
C VAL A 13 -0.90 4.79 2.62
N VAL A 14 -2.17 4.98 2.25
CA VAL A 14 -2.54 5.46 0.92
C VAL A 14 -2.05 6.89 0.71
N VAL A 15 -2.31 7.79 1.65
CA VAL A 15 -1.86 9.18 1.58
C VAL A 15 -0.34 9.27 1.62
N GLY A 16 0.33 8.52 2.50
CA GLY A 16 1.78 8.45 2.58
C GLY A 16 2.41 7.91 1.29
N GLY A 17 1.82 6.87 0.69
CA GLY A 17 2.22 6.32 -0.60
C GLY A 17 2.07 7.33 -1.74
N VAL A 18 0.94 8.02 -1.81
CA VAL A 18 0.69 9.10 -2.78
C VAL A 18 1.70 10.23 -2.62
N ILE A 19 1.95 10.69 -1.40
CA ILE A 19 2.95 11.73 -1.10
C ILE A 19 4.35 11.28 -1.53
N ALA A 20 4.76 10.05 -1.21
CA ALA A 20 6.06 9.51 -1.58
C ALA A 20 6.24 9.44 -3.11
N VAL A 21 5.21 9.00 -3.84
CA VAL A 21 5.21 8.96 -5.31
C VAL A 21 5.27 10.36 -5.90
N VAL A 22 4.50 11.32 -5.37
CA VAL A 22 4.52 12.72 -5.82
C VAL A 22 5.91 13.34 -5.57
N ILE A 23 6.50 13.13 -4.40
CA ILE A 23 7.87 13.61 -4.08
C ILE A 23 8.89 12.99 -5.05
N ARG A 24 8.77 11.69 -5.37
CA ARG A 24 9.66 11.03 -6.31
C ARG A 24 9.49 11.54 -7.75
N ALA A 25 8.25 11.73 -8.20
CA ALA A 25 7.94 12.29 -9.52
C ALA A 25 8.47 13.72 -9.67
N VAL A 26 8.44 14.51 -8.59
CA VAL A 26 8.99 15.87 -8.56
C VAL A 26 10.53 15.87 -8.52
N ARG A 27 11.16 14.95 -7.77
CA ARG A 27 12.64 14.87 -7.66
C ARG A 27 13.33 14.24 -8.85
N GLY A 28 12.65 13.35 -9.61
CA GLY A 28 13.25 12.62 -10.75
C GLY A 28 13.42 13.45 -12.02
N ARG A 29 12.84 14.63 -12.08
CA ARG A 29 12.92 15.53 -13.22
C ARG A 29 14.06 16.53 -13.01
N GLY A 30 15.15 16.33 -13.74
CA GLY A 30 16.34 17.20 -13.69
C GLY A 30 16.02 18.64 -14.11
N LYS A 31 16.97 19.53 -13.89
CA LYS A 31 17.05 21.00 -13.99
C LYS A 31 16.19 21.78 -15.03
N GLN A 32 15.36 21.12 -15.83
CA GLN A 32 14.49 21.78 -16.83
C GLN A 32 13.07 22.13 -16.31
N GLU A 33 12.72 21.79 -15.07
CA GLU A 33 11.35 21.96 -14.53
C GLU A 33 11.30 22.62 -13.16
N GLU A 34 12.01 23.73 -12.93
CA GLU A 34 11.70 24.61 -11.78
C GLU A 34 10.23 25.10 -11.79
N GLU A 35 9.56 25.07 -12.96
CA GLU A 35 8.15 25.40 -13.10
C GLU A 35 7.19 24.28 -12.62
N GLY A 36 7.59 23.00 -12.62
CA GLY A 36 6.72 21.85 -12.31
C GLY A 36 6.28 21.75 -10.84
N GLY A 37 7.12 22.16 -9.91
CA GLY A 37 6.81 22.16 -8.47
C GLY A 37 5.82 23.26 -8.07
N LEU A 38 5.85 24.40 -8.73
CA LEU A 38 4.93 25.52 -8.51
C LEU A 38 3.52 25.22 -9.04
N ASP A 39 3.34 24.25 -9.93
CA ASP A 39 2.04 23.88 -10.50
C ASP A 39 1.16 23.08 -9.55
N LEU A 40 1.70 22.39 -8.57
CA LEU A 40 0.92 21.60 -7.62
C LEU A 40 0.10 22.48 -6.67
N ILE A 41 0.65 23.60 -6.21
CA ILE A 41 0.01 24.47 -5.23
C ILE A 41 -1.37 24.99 -5.68
N PRO A 42 -1.55 25.54 -6.88
CA PRO A 42 -2.87 25.97 -7.34
C PRO A 42 -3.91 24.85 -7.41
N TYR A 43 -3.49 23.62 -7.71
CA TYR A 43 -4.38 22.47 -7.73
C TYR A 43 -4.77 22.00 -6.32
N LEU A 44 -3.85 22.08 -5.35
CA LEU A 44 -4.18 21.82 -3.95
C LEU A 44 -5.17 22.83 -3.39
N ILE A 45 -4.97 24.13 -3.69
CA ILE A 45 -5.90 25.19 -3.30
C ILE A 45 -7.26 24.97 -3.96
N LEU A 46 -7.28 24.57 -5.25
CA LEU A 46 -8.51 24.23 -5.95
C LEU A 46 -9.23 23.05 -5.30
N ALA A 47 -8.51 22.00 -4.89
CA ALA A 47 -9.09 20.85 -4.21
C ALA A 47 -9.72 21.23 -2.87
N ILE A 48 -9.05 22.05 -2.06
CA ILE A 48 -9.58 22.57 -0.80
C ILE A 48 -10.83 23.42 -1.05
N ALA A 49 -10.81 24.30 -2.04
CA ALA A 49 -11.94 25.16 -2.37
C ALA A 49 -13.16 24.35 -2.87
N VAL A 50 -12.95 23.34 -3.72
CA VAL A 50 -14.01 22.43 -4.18
C VAL A 50 -14.57 21.62 -3.02
N ALA A 51 -13.72 21.10 -2.13
CA ALA A 51 -14.17 20.37 -0.95
C ALA A 51 -15.03 21.28 -0.03
N ALA A 52 -14.54 22.48 0.29
CA ALA A 52 -15.28 23.44 1.11
C ALA A 52 -16.63 23.83 0.47
N ALA A 53 -16.66 24.08 -0.84
CA ALA A 53 -17.89 24.41 -1.55
C ALA A 53 -18.87 23.23 -1.58
N GLY A 54 -18.38 21.99 -1.80
CA GLY A 54 -19.20 20.78 -1.84
C GLY A 54 -19.85 20.47 -0.49
N PHE A 55 -19.09 20.50 0.60
CA PHE A 55 -19.63 20.29 1.95
C PHE A 55 -20.59 21.41 2.37
N ALA A 56 -20.27 22.67 2.03
CA ALA A 56 -21.16 23.78 2.29
C ALA A 56 -22.49 23.67 1.52
N LEU A 57 -22.44 23.26 0.25
CA LEU A 57 -23.64 23.03 -0.56
C LEU A 57 -24.50 21.90 0.02
N ALA A 58 -23.88 20.79 0.46
CA ALA A 58 -24.59 19.69 1.11
C ALA A 58 -25.27 20.16 2.41
N ALA A 59 -24.56 20.91 3.27
CA ALA A 59 -25.12 21.47 4.50
C ALA A 59 -26.30 22.41 4.24
N LEU A 60 -26.21 23.27 3.21
CA LEU A 60 -27.32 24.18 2.81
C LEU A 60 -28.52 23.41 2.26
N ALA A 61 -28.29 22.39 1.43
CA ALA A 61 -29.36 21.56 0.88
C ALA A 61 -30.09 20.79 1.99
N ARG A 62 -29.38 20.22 2.94
CA ARG A 62 -29.98 19.59 4.13
C ARG A 62 -30.84 20.60 4.91
N ALA A 63 -30.30 21.79 5.18
CA ALA A 63 -31.03 22.83 5.91
C ALA A 63 -32.30 23.28 5.18
N SER A 64 -32.26 23.32 3.83
CA SER A 64 -33.40 23.78 3.03
C SER A 64 -34.52 22.76 2.89
N LEU A 65 -34.19 21.46 2.92
CA LEU A 65 -35.13 20.36 2.65
C LEU A 65 -35.67 19.70 3.92
N THR A 66 -35.17 20.08 5.09
CA THR A 66 -35.66 19.63 6.40
C THR A 66 -36.13 20.79 7.25
N PRO A 67 -37.33 21.37 6.95
CA PRO A 67 -37.82 22.62 7.58
C PRO A 67 -37.97 22.53 9.10
N ASP A 68 -38.32 21.37 9.63
CA ASP A 68 -38.49 21.16 11.09
C ASP A 68 -37.16 21.33 11.87
N ARG A 69 -36.03 21.27 11.19
CA ARG A 69 -34.71 21.53 11.77
C ARG A 69 -34.30 23.01 11.72
N LEU A 70 -35.02 23.88 10.99
CA LEU A 70 -34.74 25.32 10.94
C LEU A 70 -35.12 26.00 12.27
N ILE A 71 -36.10 25.46 13.00
CA ILE A 71 -36.55 25.98 14.28
C ILE A 71 -35.75 25.23 15.37
N GLY A 72 -34.58 25.75 15.74
CA GLY A 72 -33.75 25.20 16.84
C GLY A 72 -32.30 24.91 16.47
N ARG A 73 -31.90 24.99 15.20
CA ARG A 73 -30.47 24.88 14.84
C ARG A 73 -29.69 26.11 15.31
N PRO A 74 -28.46 25.91 15.81
CA PRO A 74 -27.58 27.04 16.01
C PRO A 74 -27.40 27.77 14.66
N THR A 75 -27.82 29.01 14.60
CA THR A 75 -27.70 29.92 13.44
C THR A 75 -26.26 29.94 12.87
N GLY A 76 -25.28 29.49 13.66
CA GLY A 76 -23.89 29.40 13.29
C GLY A 76 -23.58 28.36 12.20
N GLU A 77 -24.27 27.21 12.12
CA GLU A 77 -24.00 26.19 11.09
C GLU A 77 -24.41 26.68 9.69
N LEU A 78 -25.60 27.27 9.59
CA LEU A 78 -26.10 27.82 8.32
C LEU A 78 -25.24 29.01 7.88
N ALA A 79 -24.90 29.91 8.83
CA ALA A 79 -24.03 31.03 8.56
C ALA A 79 -22.63 30.57 8.10
N GLY A 80 -22.09 29.55 8.75
CA GLY A 80 -20.81 28.94 8.37
C GLY A 80 -20.83 28.32 6.97
N ALA A 81 -21.89 27.60 6.63
CA ALA A 81 -22.06 27.00 5.29
C ALA A 81 -22.20 28.07 4.20
N LEU A 82 -23.03 29.14 4.45
CA LEU A 82 -23.16 30.27 3.53
C LEU A 82 -21.84 31.02 3.36
N ALA A 83 -21.12 31.31 4.44
CA ALA A 83 -19.83 31.98 4.39
C ALA A 83 -18.80 31.15 3.62
N SER A 84 -18.76 29.84 3.86
CA SER A 84 -17.88 28.92 3.14
C SER A 84 -18.18 28.89 1.65
N LEU A 85 -19.46 28.85 1.27
CA LEU A 85 -19.86 28.83 -0.14
C LEU A 85 -19.54 30.15 -0.84
N VAL A 86 -19.83 31.31 -0.19
CA VAL A 86 -19.54 32.64 -0.74
C VAL A 86 -18.04 32.83 -1.00
N VAL A 87 -17.18 32.28 -0.17
CA VAL A 87 -15.72 32.35 -0.35
C VAL A 87 -15.22 31.26 -1.32
N ALA A 88 -15.64 30.03 -1.14
CA ALA A 88 -15.08 28.90 -1.88
C ALA A 88 -15.56 28.85 -3.34
N ALA A 89 -16.81 29.21 -3.65
CA ALA A 89 -17.31 29.09 -5.01
C ALA A 89 -16.62 30.05 -6.01
N PRO A 90 -16.37 31.33 -5.71
CA PRO A 90 -15.60 32.21 -6.59
C PRO A 90 -14.15 31.71 -6.77
N ILE A 91 -13.50 31.27 -5.70
CA ILE A 91 -12.14 30.73 -5.76
C ILE A 91 -12.10 29.49 -6.65
N THR A 92 -13.05 28.56 -6.47
CA THR A 92 -13.19 27.37 -7.30
C THR A 92 -13.35 27.75 -8.77
N TYR A 93 -14.28 28.66 -9.10
CA TYR A 93 -14.52 29.09 -10.48
C TYR A 93 -13.28 29.71 -11.12
N LEU A 94 -12.62 30.64 -10.44
CA LEU A 94 -11.45 31.34 -10.96
C LEU A 94 -10.27 30.41 -11.18
N LEU A 95 -9.98 29.56 -10.19
CA LEU A 95 -8.88 28.59 -10.29
C LEU A 95 -9.19 27.53 -11.34
N TRP A 96 -10.42 26.98 -11.37
CA TRP A 96 -10.83 26.04 -12.39
C TRP A 96 -10.62 26.58 -13.81
N ARG A 97 -11.14 27.78 -14.07
CA ARG A 97 -10.99 28.45 -15.37
C ARG A 97 -9.53 28.70 -15.75
N ARG A 98 -8.71 29.14 -14.78
CA ARG A 98 -7.29 29.35 -14.98
C ARG A 98 -6.56 28.04 -15.29
N GLN A 99 -6.79 27.00 -14.49
CA GLN A 99 -6.15 25.70 -14.68
C GLN A 99 -6.65 24.99 -15.96
N ALA A 100 -7.92 25.13 -16.32
CA ALA A 100 -8.45 24.59 -17.57
C ALA A 100 -7.76 25.18 -18.81
N ARG A 101 -7.42 26.48 -18.79
CA ARG A 101 -6.62 27.09 -19.86
C ARG A 101 -5.19 26.57 -19.87
N ARG A 102 -4.56 26.43 -18.70
CA ARG A 102 -3.19 25.97 -18.56
C ARG A 102 -3.02 24.52 -19.00
N ARG A 103 -3.96 23.63 -18.68
CA ARG A 103 -3.97 22.23 -19.13
C ARG A 103 -3.92 22.05 -20.64
N LYS A 104 -4.53 22.99 -21.40
CA LYS A 104 -4.48 22.97 -22.87
C LYS A 104 -3.06 23.20 -23.39
N THR A 105 -2.28 24.02 -22.67
CA THR A 105 -0.89 24.33 -23.06
C THR A 105 0.10 23.31 -22.51
N PHE A 106 -0.14 22.80 -21.28
CA PHE A 106 0.74 21.88 -20.57
C PHE A 106 -0.04 20.64 -20.07
N PRO A 107 -0.37 19.68 -20.96
CA PRO A 107 -1.25 18.55 -20.62
C PRO A 107 -0.62 17.51 -19.69
N ALA A 108 0.70 17.49 -19.55
CA ALA A 108 1.44 16.48 -18.77
C ALA A 108 1.83 16.94 -17.36
N THR A 109 1.22 18.04 -16.84
CA THR A 109 1.53 18.52 -15.49
C THR A 109 1.00 17.58 -14.42
N PRO A 110 1.77 17.29 -13.34
CA PRO A 110 1.35 16.37 -12.28
C PRO A 110 0.20 16.92 -11.41
N GLY A 111 -0.05 18.22 -11.43
CA GLY A 111 -1.08 18.84 -10.61
C GLY A 111 -2.49 18.36 -10.91
N TRP A 112 -2.82 18.11 -12.18
CA TRP A 112 -4.16 17.67 -12.58
C TRP A 112 -4.53 16.27 -12.06
N PRO A 113 -3.73 15.20 -12.28
CA PRO A 113 -4.04 13.89 -11.70
C PRO A 113 -4.04 13.90 -10.17
N VAL A 114 -3.18 14.66 -9.51
CA VAL A 114 -3.18 14.79 -8.04
C VAL A 114 -4.47 15.45 -7.55
N TYR A 115 -4.91 16.53 -8.20
CA TYR A 115 -6.18 17.18 -7.89
C TYR A 115 -7.36 16.20 -8.00
N LEU A 116 -7.46 15.48 -9.12
CA LEU A 116 -8.54 14.51 -9.34
C LEU A 116 -8.51 13.40 -8.28
N ALA A 117 -7.33 12.89 -7.93
CA ALA A 117 -7.17 11.87 -6.91
C ALA A 117 -7.63 12.34 -5.53
N ILE A 118 -7.32 13.60 -5.15
CA ILE A 118 -7.77 14.18 -3.88
C ILE A 118 -9.29 14.34 -3.86
N ILE A 119 -9.87 14.88 -4.93
CA ILE A 119 -11.33 15.05 -5.01
C ILE A 119 -12.03 13.69 -4.99
N GLU A 120 -11.52 12.72 -5.73
CA GLU A 120 -12.09 11.37 -5.73
C GLU A 120 -12.00 10.73 -4.34
N LEU A 121 -10.86 10.84 -3.66
CA LEU A 121 -10.71 10.35 -2.29
C LEU A 121 -11.75 10.96 -1.34
N VAL A 122 -11.85 12.28 -1.32
CA VAL A 122 -12.71 13.03 -0.37
C VAL A 122 -14.19 12.76 -0.64
N PHE A 123 -14.64 12.96 -1.88
CA PHE A 123 -16.07 12.87 -2.19
C PHE A 123 -16.57 11.45 -2.38
N LEU A 124 -15.70 10.49 -2.75
CA LEU A 124 -16.09 9.10 -2.79
C LEU A 124 -16.28 8.52 -1.38
N ILE A 125 -15.43 8.90 -0.42
CA ILE A 125 -15.64 8.54 1.00
C ILE A 125 -16.94 9.18 1.50
N ALA A 126 -17.16 10.47 1.27
CA ALA A 126 -18.38 11.16 1.67
C ALA A 126 -19.64 10.54 1.03
N PHE A 127 -19.57 10.17 -0.25
CA PHE A 127 -20.66 9.47 -0.96
C PHE A 127 -20.96 8.10 -0.35
N LEU A 128 -19.94 7.29 -0.07
CA LEU A 128 -20.11 5.97 0.55
C LEU A 128 -20.65 6.07 1.97
N THR A 129 -20.25 7.11 2.73
CA THR A 129 -20.83 7.42 4.03
C THR A 129 -22.31 7.77 3.91
N ALA A 130 -22.70 8.58 2.92
CA ALA A 130 -24.11 8.90 2.67
C ALA A 130 -24.92 7.65 2.23
N VAL A 131 -24.30 6.72 1.47
CA VAL A 131 -24.92 5.41 1.14
C VAL A 131 -25.17 4.60 2.41
N SER A 132 -24.21 4.57 3.35
CA SER A 132 -24.37 3.85 4.63
C SER A 132 -25.50 4.44 5.48
N GLN A 133 -25.56 5.77 5.58
CA GLN A 133 -26.63 6.45 6.33
C GLN A 133 -28.02 6.25 5.71
N LEU A 134 -28.08 6.21 4.38
CA LEU A 134 -29.35 5.88 3.69
C LEU A 134 -29.78 4.44 3.96
N ALA A 135 -28.83 3.50 3.96
CA ALA A 135 -29.12 2.10 4.24
C ALA A 135 -29.63 1.91 5.68
N ASP A 136 -29.00 2.54 6.66
CA ASP A 136 -29.38 2.56 8.07
C ASP A 136 -30.82 3.12 8.26
N PHE A 137 -31.11 4.24 7.61
CA PHE A 137 -32.46 4.80 7.61
C PHE A 137 -33.50 3.85 7.00
N LEU A 138 -33.19 3.20 5.87
CA LEU A 138 -34.12 2.27 5.20
C LEU A 138 -34.35 0.99 6.03
N ALA A 139 -33.41 0.60 6.85
CA ALA A 139 -33.54 -0.48 7.82
C ALA A 139 -34.44 -0.12 9.01
N GLY A 140 -34.66 1.18 9.25
CA GLY A 140 -35.50 1.69 10.35
C GLY A 140 -34.71 2.06 11.61
N ASP A 141 -33.40 1.91 11.60
CA ASP A 141 -32.52 2.20 12.74
C ASP A 141 -32.02 3.66 12.74
N GLY A 142 -32.01 4.31 11.56
CA GLY A 142 -31.59 5.69 11.38
C GLY A 142 -32.68 6.73 11.63
N GLU A 143 -32.38 7.80 12.36
CA GLU A 143 -33.35 8.88 12.62
C GLU A 143 -33.78 9.63 11.35
N GLN A 144 -32.89 9.85 10.41
CA GLN A 144 -33.17 10.48 9.10
C GLN A 144 -32.08 10.19 8.07
N ALA A 145 -32.47 9.89 6.82
CA ALA A 145 -31.53 9.83 5.70
C ALA A 145 -31.35 11.21 5.07
N ASP A 146 -30.13 11.69 5.06
CA ASP A 146 -29.79 12.90 4.29
C ASP A 146 -29.48 12.53 2.83
N TRP A 147 -30.52 12.14 2.08
CA TRP A 147 -30.43 11.79 0.66
C TRP A 147 -29.85 12.93 -0.20
N THR A 148 -29.85 14.17 0.32
CA THR A 148 -29.20 15.32 -0.32
C THR A 148 -27.69 15.19 -0.40
N ASP A 149 -27.07 14.59 0.60
CA ASP A 149 -25.63 14.31 0.62
C ASP A 149 -25.26 13.31 -0.48
N LEU A 150 -26.06 12.26 -0.61
CA LEU A 150 -25.88 11.26 -1.65
C LEU A 150 -25.92 11.90 -3.05
N LEU A 151 -26.90 12.79 -3.30
CA LEU A 151 -27.03 13.45 -4.61
C LEU A 151 -25.89 14.44 -4.87
N ILE A 152 -25.52 15.26 -3.88
CA ILE A 152 -24.50 16.29 -4.07
C ILE A 152 -23.11 15.65 -4.21
N TYR A 153 -22.75 14.74 -3.32
CA TYR A 153 -21.43 14.07 -3.41
C TYR A 153 -21.34 13.18 -4.64
N GLY A 154 -22.43 12.46 -4.98
CA GLY A 154 -22.52 11.69 -6.20
C GLY A 154 -22.36 12.55 -7.46
N ALA A 155 -23.03 13.70 -7.52
CA ALA A 155 -22.91 14.63 -8.64
C ALA A 155 -21.48 15.18 -8.79
N ILE A 156 -20.81 15.51 -7.67
CA ILE A 156 -19.42 15.96 -7.69
C ILE A 156 -18.49 14.85 -8.21
N VAL A 157 -18.66 13.62 -7.74
CA VAL A 157 -17.86 12.45 -8.20
C VAL A 157 -18.08 12.23 -9.70
N VAL A 158 -19.33 12.19 -10.15
CA VAL A 158 -19.68 11.96 -11.57
C VAL A 158 -19.13 13.08 -12.46
N PHE A 159 -19.24 14.35 -12.01
CA PHE A 159 -18.67 15.48 -12.73
C PHE A 159 -17.14 15.35 -12.90
N HIS A 160 -16.41 14.93 -11.86
CA HIS A 160 -14.96 14.80 -11.93
C HIS A 160 -14.54 13.58 -12.78
N TRP A 161 -15.31 12.50 -12.77
CA TRP A 161 -15.11 11.38 -13.70
C TRP A 161 -15.34 11.76 -15.17
N TRP A 162 -16.35 12.59 -15.40
CA TRP A 162 -16.57 13.16 -16.73
C TRP A 162 -15.39 14.07 -17.14
N ALA A 163 -14.92 14.94 -16.23
CA ALA A 163 -13.77 15.82 -16.49
C ALA A 163 -12.48 15.02 -16.73
N GLU A 164 -12.23 13.96 -15.95
CA GLU A 164 -11.10 13.03 -16.16
C GLU A 164 -11.14 12.40 -17.56
N ARG A 165 -12.31 11.91 -18.01
CA ARG A 165 -12.46 11.32 -19.33
C ARG A 165 -12.25 12.31 -20.47
N ARG A 166 -12.76 13.54 -20.29
CA ARG A 166 -12.65 14.60 -21.30
C ARG A 166 -11.23 15.16 -21.42
N GLU A 167 -10.56 15.30 -20.30
CA GLU A 167 -9.23 15.87 -20.17
C GLU A 167 -8.28 14.82 -19.55
N ALA A 168 -8.14 13.67 -20.24
CA ALA A 168 -7.40 12.52 -19.71
C ALA A 168 -6.02 12.92 -19.17
N PRO A 169 -5.73 12.62 -17.89
CA PRO A 169 -4.41 12.89 -17.34
C PRO A 169 -3.34 12.13 -18.12
N ARG A 170 -2.20 12.77 -18.33
CA ARG A 170 -1.06 12.20 -19.04
C ARG A 170 0.17 12.18 -18.15
N GLY A 171 1.17 11.37 -18.54
CA GLY A 171 2.43 11.23 -17.80
C GLY A 171 2.40 10.08 -16.79
N ASP A 172 3.49 9.94 -16.04
CA ASP A 172 3.79 8.80 -15.16
C ASP A 172 2.77 8.57 -14.03
N ILE A 173 2.05 9.63 -13.64
CA ILE A 173 1.02 9.58 -12.59
C ILE A 173 -0.40 9.77 -13.12
N GLY A 174 -0.61 9.65 -14.44
CA GLY A 174 -1.92 9.81 -15.08
C GLY A 174 -3.00 8.88 -14.53
N ASP A 175 -2.63 7.66 -14.14
CA ASP A 175 -3.55 6.66 -13.58
C ASP A 175 -3.89 6.87 -12.09
N LEU A 176 -3.24 7.84 -11.42
CA LEU A 176 -3.42 8.05 -9.98
C LEU A 176 -4.89 8.21 -9.53
N PRO A 177 -5.73 9.04 -10.18
CA PRO A 177 -7.13 9.19 -9.78
C PRO A 177 -7.88 7.87 -9.84
N ARG A 178 -7.71 7.12 -10.92
CA ARG A 178 -8.35 5.82 -11.11
C ARG A 178 -7.95 4.81 -10.06
N LEU A 179 -6.67 4.74 -9.71
CA LEU A 179 -6.16 3.83 -8.68
C LEU A 179 -6.65 4.22 -7.29
N VAL A 180 -6.71 5.52 -6.97
CA VAL A 180 -7.25 6.02 -5.70
C VAL A 180 -8.74 5.68 -5.60
N GLY A 181 -9.55 5.98 -6.62
CA GLY A 181 -10.96 5.64 -6.63
C GLY A 181 -11.22 4.14 -6.55
N SER A 182 -10.42 3.33 -7.27
CA SER A 182 -10.48 1.86 -7.16
C SER A 182 -10.13 1.39 -5.75
N GLY A 183 -9.15 2.00 -5.09
CA GLY A 183 -8.73 1.67 -3.73
C GLY A 183 -9.82 1.96 -2.71
N VAL A 184 -10.42 3.16 -2.74
CA VAL A 184 -11.52 3.53 -1.85
C VAL A 184 -12.72 2.61 -2.04
N ALA A 185 -13.11 2.35 -3.28
CA ALA A 185 -14.22 1.45 -3.59
C ALA A 185 -13.94 0.00 -3.16
N LEU A 186 -12.68 -0.47 -3.30
CA LEU A 186 -12.27 -1.79 -2.84
C LEU A 186 -12.34 -1.91 -1.31
N VAL A 187 -11.98 -0.87 -0.57
CA VAL A 187 -12.12 -0.84 0.90
C VAL A 187 -13.60 -0.94 1.29
N ALA A 188 -14.48 -0.15 0.66
CA ALA A 188 -15.91 -0.22 0.92
C ALA A 188 -16.49 -1.61 0.57
N LEU A 189 -16.11 -2.17 -0.58
CA LEU A 189 -16.46 -3.53 -0.99
C LEU A 189 -16.00 -4.56 0.04
N THR A 190 -14.76 -4.45 0.51
CA THR A 190 -14.18 -5.38 1.49
C THR A 190 -14.94 -5.34 2.81
N ILE A 191 -15.17 -4.14 3.35
CA ILE A 191 -15.93 -3.93 4.59
C ILE A 191 -17.36 -4.47 4.42
N GLY A 192 -18.01 -4.13 3.30
CA GLY A 192 -19.35 -4.58 3.01
C GLY A 192 -19.47 -6.09 2.85
N LEU A 193 -18.53 -6.75 2.17
CA LEU A 193 -18.51 -8.20 2.03
C LEU A 193 -18.25 -8.90 3.37
N ILE A 194 -17.31 -8.40 4.17
CA ILE A 194 -17.02 -8.96 5.50
C ILE A 194 -18.28 -8.89 6.37
N GLY A 195 -18.91 -7.72 6.50
CA GLY A 195 -20.11 -7.56 7.32
C GLY A 195 -21.30 -8.35 6.79
N THR A 196 -21.47 -8.45 5.46
CA THR A 196 -22.53 -9.27 4.86
C THR A 196 -22.34 -10.76 5.15
N LEU A 197 -21.11 -11.27 5.03
CA LEU A 197 -20.79 -12.66 5.36
C LEU A 197 -20.87 -12.92 6.86
N GLU A 198 -20.41 -11.98 7.68
CA GLU A 198 -20.55 -12.05 9.14
C GLU A 198 -22.02 -12.18 9.54
N TRP A 199 -22.90 -11.32 9.00
CA TRP A 199 -24.34 -11.43 9.21
C TRP A 199 -24.88 -12.82 8.80
N LEU A 200 -24.50 -13.30 7.60
CA LEU A 200 -24.95 -14.61 7.10
C LEU A 200 -24.49 -15.76 8.02
N PHE A 201 -23.23 -15.72 8.46
CA PHE A 201 -22.67 -16.74 9.34
C PHE A 201 -23.20 -16.62 10.76
N SER A 202 -23.44 -15.42 11.29
CA SER A 202 -24.08 -15.20 12.59
C SER A 202 -25.52 -15.69 12.58
N PHE A 203 -26.28 -15.48 11.49
CA PHE A 203 -27.61 -16.04 11.30
C PHE A 203 -27.60 -17.58 11.33
N ALA A 204 -26.65 -18.20 10.62
CA ALA A 204 -26.51 -19.66 10.66
C ALA A 204 -26.08 -20.17 12.05
N TYR A 205 -25.23 -19.42 12.73
CA TYR A 205 -24.76 -19.74 14.08
C TYR A 205 -25.89 -19.66 15.11
N GLU A 206 -26.73 -18.61 15.05
CA GLU A 206 -27.90 -18.47 15.89
C GLU A 206 -28.90 -19.61 15.66
N ALA A 207 -29.17 -19.97 14.40
CA ALA A 207 -30.06 -21.05 14.07
C ALA A 207 -29.60 -22.41 14.63
N LEU A 208 -28.26 -22.61 14.79
CA LEU A 208 -27.68 -23.85 15.33
C LEU A 208 -27.61 -23.86 16.86
N TRP A 209 -27.39 -22.73 17.51
CA TRP A 209 -27.06 -22.65 18.94
C TRP A 209 -27.87 -21.66 19.76
N GLY A 210 -28.78 -20.90 19.15
CA GLY A 210 -29.73 -20.04 19.88
C GLY A 210 -29.11 -18.80 20.49
N LEU A 211 -28.21 -18.16 19.76
CA LEU A 211 -27.46 -17.01 20.26
C LEU A 211 -27.85 -15.69 19.62
N GLY A 212 -28.34 -14.86 20.42
CA GLY A 212 -28.21 -13.43 20.63
C GLY A 212 -28.37 -12.53 19.41
N ASP A 213 -27.61 -11.49 19.38
CA ASP A 213 -27.76 -10.36 18.46
C ASP A 213 -27.20 -10.68 17.07
N ILE A 214 -28.08 -10.78 16.08
CA ILE A 214 -27.68 -10.81 14.65
C ILE A 214 -27.40 -9.38 14.23
N PRO A 215 -26.20 -9.07 13.70
CA PRO A 215 -25.90 -7.73 13.19
C PRO A 215 -26.87 -7.31 12.10
N ASP A 216 -27.23 -6.01 12.00
CA ASP A 216 -28.03 -5.52 10.87
C ASP A 216 -27.21 -5.59 9.57
N PRO A 217 -27.72 -6.23 8.51
CA PRO A 217 -27.03 -6.37 7.24
C PRO A 217 -27.16 -5.17 6.31
N ALA A 218 -27.98 -4.17 6.60
CA ALA A 218 -28.34 -3.10 5.67
C ALA A 218 -27.10 -2.29 5.24
N ILE A 219 -26.31 -1.80 6.19
CA ILE A 219 -25.08 -1.03 5.90
C ILE A 219 -24.05 -1.89 5.16
N PRO A 220 -23.68 -3.10 5.64
CA PRO A 220 -22.76 -3.97 4.93
C PRO A 220 -23.17 -4.27 3.48
N ILE A 221 -24.43 -4.64 3.25
CA ILE A 221 -24.92 -4.93 1.90
C ILE A 221 -24.83 -3.70 1.01
N ALA A 222 -25.24 -2.54 1.49
CA ALA A 222 -25.19 -1.30 0.73
C ALA A 222 -23.75 -0.93 0.35
N LEU A 223 -22.78 -1.05 1.28
CA LEU A 223 -21.37 -0.84 1.03
C LEU A 223 -20.80 -1.87 0.05
N ALA A 224 -21.17 -3.14 0.16
CA ALA A 224 -20.75 -4.18 -0.78
C ALA A 224 -21.20 -3.86 -2.21
N VAL A 225 -22.49 -3.52 -2.38
CA VAL A 225 -23.08 -3.20 -3.68
C VAL A 225 -22.47 -1.93 -4.28
N ALA A 226 -22.44 -0.83 -3.52
CA ALA A 226 -21.87 0.43 -3.99
C ALA A 226 -20.37 0.30 -4.27
N GLY A 227 -19.63 -0.32 -3.35
CA GLY A 227 -18.19 -0.58 -3.50
C GLY A 227 -17.90 -1.45 -4.72
N ALA A 228 -18.66 -2.53 -4.95
CA ALA A 228 -18.51 -3.41 -6.12
C ALA A 228 -18.77 -2.66 -7.42
N ALA A 229 -19.84 -1.88 -7.50
CA ALA A 229 -20.21 -1.12 -8.69
C ALA A 229 -19.12 -0.10 -9.06
N ILE A 230 -18.66 0.69 -8.08
CA ILE A 230 -17.63 1.70 -8.29
C ILE A 230 -16.28 1.05 -8.60
N TRP A 231 -15.90 0.00 -7.85
CA TRP A 231 -14.66 -0.73 -8.08
C TRP A 231 -14.63 -1.35 -9.48
N ALA A 232 -15.69 -2.03 -9.90
CA ALA A 232 -15.81 -2.60 -11.24
C ALA A 232 -15.68 -1.51 -12.32
N TRP A 233 -16.36 -0.38 -12.13
CA TRP A 233 -16.30 0.75 -13.05
C TRP A 233 -14.90 1.38 -13.18
N ARG A 234 -14.16 1.50 -12.08
CA ARG A 234 -12.83 2.13 -12.05
C ARG A 234 -11.72 1.16 -12.41
N TRP A 235 -11.83 -0.09 -11.97
CA TRP A 235 -10.78 -1.09 -12.08
C TRP A 235 -10.81 -1.86 -13.41
N LEU A 236 -11.98 -2.38 -13.84
CA LEU A 236 -12.06 -3.23 -15.01
C LEU A 236 -11.55 -2.58 -16.31
N PRO A 237 -11.82 -1.30 -16.61
CA PRO A 237 -11.26 -0.66 -17.81
C PRO A 237 -9.74 -0.49 -17.80
N SER A 238 -9.12 -0.50 -16.61
CA SER A 238 -7.66 -0.42 -16.48
C SER A 238 -6.97 -1.77 -16.66
N TRP A 239 -7.74 -2.83 -16.86
CA TRP A 239 -7.26 -4.19 -16.92
C TRP A 239 -6.22 -4.46 -18.02
N GLU A 240 -6.44 -3.87 -19.18
CA GLU A 240 -5.59 -4.01 -20.37
C GLU A 240 -4.47 -2.95 -20.47
N ALA A 241 -4.44 -2.01 -19.53
CA ALA A 241 -3.41 -0.97 -19.53
C ALA A 241 -2.03 -1.55 -19.23
N GLU A 242 -1.00 -0.98 -19.85
CA GLU A 242 0.39 -1.36 -19.60
C GLU A 242 0.76 -1.23 -18.11
N PRO A 243 1.56 -2.16 -17.58
CA PRO A 243 1.99 -2.11 -16.20
C PRO A 243 2.86 -0.87 -15.96
N ASN A 244 2.44 -0.01 -15.05
CA ASN A 244 3.23 1.13 -14.58
C ASN A 244 3.56 1.00 -13.08
N VAL A 245 4.43 1.88 -12.57
CA VAL A 245 4.91 1.84 -11.18
C VAL A 245 3.76 1.95 -10.18
N LEU A 246 2.79 2.84 -10.41
CA LEU A 246 1.64 3.05 -9.52
C LEU A 246 0.74 1.83 -9.47
N ARG A 247 0.43 1.25 -10.63
CA ARG A 247 -0.40 0.04 -10.72
C ARG A 247 0.28 -1.15 -10.03
N ASN A 248 1.59 -1.31 -10.26
CA ASN A 248 2.36 -2.35 -9.59
C ASN A 248 2.37 -2.17 -8.07
N PHE A 249 2.47 -0.93 -7.60
CA PHE A 249 2.36 -0.61 -6.17
C PHE A 249 0.97 -0.95 -5.63
N TYR A 250 -0.10 -0.53 -6.31
CA TYR A 250 -1.48 -0.86 -5.94
C TYR A 250 -1.70 -2.38 -5.85
N LEU A 251 -1.34 -3.12 -6.90
CA LEU A 251 -1.47 -4.57 -6.92
C LEU A 251 -0.68 -5.25 -5.80
N GLY A 252 0.58 -4.85 -5.61
CA GLY A 252 1.43 -5.37 -4.55
C GLY A 252 0.87 -5.12 -3.16
N PHE A 253 0.39 -3.90 -2.92
CA PHE A 253 -0.20 -3.50 -1.64
C PHE A 253 -1.50 -4.26 -1.35
N VAL A 254 -2.45 -4.27 -2.29
CA VAL A 254 -3.73 -4.97 -2.11
C VAL A 254 -3.51 -6.47 -1.90
N THR A 255 -2.60 -7.09 -2.69
CA THR A 255 -2.28 -8.53 -2.55
C THR A 255 -1.67 -8.83 -1.18
N ALA A 256 -0.74 -8.00 -0.71
CA ALA A 256 -0.12 -8.19 0.61
C ALA A 256 -1.15 -8.03 1.73
N PHE A 257 -1.92 -6.94 1.72
CA PHE A 257 -2.93 -6.67 2.73
C PHE A 257 -3.99 -7.77 2.80
N SER A 258 -4.50 -8.23 1.65
CA SER A 258 -5.50 -9.30 1.58
C SER A 258 -4.98 -10.62 2.15
N LEU A 259 -3.72 -10.97 1.88
CA LEU A 259 -3.11 -12.19 2.41
C LEU A 259 -2.86 -12.09 3.92
N ILE A 260 -2.42 -10.93 4.43
CA ILE A 260 -2.28 -10.67 5.87
C ILE A 260 -3.62 -10.84 6.57
N MET A 261 -4.68 -10.28 6.01
CA MET A 261 -6.04 -10.39 6.51
C MET A 261 -6.50 -11.85 6.57
N ALA A 262 -6.30 -12.60 5.47
CA ALA A 262 -6.68 -14.01 5.36
C ALA A 262 -5.93 -14.89 6.37
N ILE A 263 -4.61 -14.72 6.49
CA ILE A 263 -3.77 -15.51 7.39
C ILE A 263 -4.07 -15.14 8.85
N GLY A 264 -4.20 -13.84 9.17
CA GLY A 264 -4.51 -13.39 10.52
C GLY A 264 -5.82 -13.97 11.04
N ALA A 265 -6.87 -13.89 10.23
CA ALA A 265 -8.17 -14.49 10.54
C ALA A 265 -8.09 -16.02 10.65
N GLY A 266 -7.38 -16.67 9.73
CA GLY A 266 -7.16 -18.13 9.77
C GLY A 266 -6.42 -18.58 11.04
N VAL A 267 -5.42 -17.84 11.48
CA VAL A 267 -4.70 -18.10 12.74
C VAL A 267 -5.63 -17.98 13.95
N SER A 268 -6.47 -16.93 13.98
CA SER A 268 -7.47 -16.75 15.02
C SER A 268 -8.45 -17.92 15.08
N MET A 269 -8.98 -18.35 13.93
CA MET A 269 -9.88 -19.50 13.85
C MET A 269 -9.23 -20.80 14.34
N ILE A 270 -7.99 -21.08 13.91
CA ILE A 270 -7.24 -22.27 14.35
C ILE A 270 -6.99 -22.23 15.85
N ALA A 271 -6.59 -21.09 16.40
CA ALA A 271 -6.38 -20.92 17.82
C ALA A 271 -7.68 -21.16 18.63
N THR A 272 -8.79 -20.58 18.18
CA THR A 272 -10.13 -20.80 18.79
C THR A 272 -10.51 -22.28 18.77
N LEU A 273 -10.35 -22.96 17.64
CA LEU A 273 -10.64 -24.38 17.53
C LEU A 273 -9.76 -25.24 18.45
N LEU A 274 -8.46 -24.96 18.50
CA LEU A 274 -7.53 -25.71 19.34
C LEU A 274 -7.78 -25.51 20.83
N THR A 275 -8.09 -24.29 21.29
CA THR A 275 -8.43 -24.01 22.68
C THR A 275 -9.71 -24.73 23.11
N PHE A 276 -10.70 -24.83 22.22
CA PHE A 276 -11.91 -25.60 22.44
C PHE A 276 -11.64 -27.10 22.61
N VAL A 277 -10.87 -27.68 21.64
CA VAL A 277 -10.55 -29.12 21.64
C VAL A 277 -9.71 -29.53 22.85
N LEU A 278 -8.85 -28.64 23.33
CA LEU A 278 -8.01 -28.90 24.52
C LEU A 278 -8.76 -28.72 25.86
N GLY A 279 -10.03 -28.38 25.82
CA GLY A 279 -10.90 -28.30 27.00
C GLY A 279 -10.66 -27.07 27.88
N GLU A 280 -10.01 -26.04 27.35
CA GLU A 280 -9.76 -24.77 28.04
C GLU A 280 -10.88 -23.73 27.80
N ALA A 281 -11.90 -24.13 27.05
CA ALA A 281 -13.00 -23.26 26.65
C ALA A 281 -14.18 -23.33 27.64
N GLY A 282 -14.87 -22.22 27.80
CA GLY A 282 -16.19 -22.16 28.37
C GLY A 282 -17.27 -22.82 27.47
N PRO A 283 -18.55 -22.49 27.64
CA PRO A 283 -19.60 -22.98 26.73
C PRO A 283 -19.25 -22.71 25.27
N ALA A 284 -19.50 -23.67 24.38
CA ALA A 284 -19.18 -23.56 22.95
C ALA A 284 -19.70 -22.27 22.32
N VAL A 285 -20.83 -21.86 22.79
CA VAL A 285 -21.58 -20.68 22.44
C VAL A 285 -20.76 -19.40 22.60
N ASP A 286 -20.25 -19.13 23.77
CA ASP A 286 -19.46 -17.92 24.06
C ASP A 286 -18.08 -18.02 23.43
N HIS A 287 -17.59 -19.26 23.25
CA HIS A 287 -16.24 -19.50 22.74
C HIS A 287 -16.10 -19.21 21.25
N PHE A 288 -17.14 -19.50 20.48
CA PHE A 288 -17.15 -19.33 19.01
C PHE A 288 -17.84 -18.05 18.54
N ASP A 289 -18.16 -17.12 19.45
CA ASP A 289 -18.84 -15.87 19.12
C ASP A 289 -18.11 -15.05 18.03
N ALA A 290 -16.80 -14.94 18.09
CA ALA A 290 -15.99 -14.24 17.08
C ALA A 290 -15.73 -15.04 15.79
N PHE A 291 -16.20 -16.31 15.70
CA PHE A 291 -15.88 -17.19 14.58
C PHE A 291 -16.52 -16.72 13.25
N PRO A 292 -17.78 -16.26 13.20
CA PRO A 292 -18.40 -15.71 12.00
C PRO A 292 -17.59 -14.57 11.39
N LEU A 293 -17.15 -13.63 12.20
CA LEU A 293 -16.32 -12.51 11.75
C LEU A 293 -14.96 -12.98 11.21
N ALA A 294 -14.27 -13.86 11.94
CA ALA A 294 -12.97 -14.38 11.50
C ALA A 294 -13.08 -15.17 10.19
N LEU A 295 -14.14 -15.99 10.03
CA LEU A 295 -14.40 -16.71 8.79
C LEU A 295 -14.63 -15.76 7.61
N SER A 296 -15.40 -14.69 7.83
CA SER A 296 -15.68 -13.67 6.82
C SER A 296 -14.41 -12.96 6.37
N PHE A 297 -13.54 -12.54 7.30
CA PHE A 297 -12.24 -11.97 6.99
C PHE A 297 -11.36 -12.93 6.19
N SER A 298 -11.36 -14.21 6.56
CA SER A 298 -10.56 -15.23 5.88
C SER A 298 -11.02 -15.41 4.43
N ILE A 299 -12.33 -15.59 4.19
CA ILE A 299 -12.89 -15.80 2.86
C ILE A 299 -12.63 -14.58 1.96
N VAL A 300 -12.96 -13.38 2.44
CA VAL A 300 -12.78 -12.14 1.66
C VAL A 300 -11.29 -11.91 1.39
N GLY A 301 -10.44 -12.13 2.38
CA GLY A 301 -8.99 -12.01 2.23
C GLY A 301 -8.43 -12.94 1.17
N TRP A 302 -8.80 -14.21 1.18
CA TRP A 302 -8.38 -15.19 0.17
C TRP A 302 -8.91 -14.84 -1.23
N ALA A 303 -10.17 -14.41 -1.35
CA ALA A 303 -10.76 -14.02 -2.62
C ALA A 303 -10.02 -12.81 -3.24
N LEU A 304 -9.76 -11.79 -2.45
CA LEU A 304 -9.03 -10.60 -2.89
C LEU A 304 -7.56 -10.91 -3.24
N TRP A 305 -6.90 -11.72 -2.41
CA TRP A 305 -5.53 -12.16 -2.67
C TRP A 305 -5.45 -12.95 -3.98
N TYR A 306 -6.36 -13.89 -4.21
CA TYR A 306 -6.43 -14.67 -5.43
C TYR A 306 -6.64 -13.75 -6.65
N HIS A 307 -7.63 -12.86 -6.57
CA HIS A 307 -7.96 -11.95 -7.67
C HIS A 307 -6.81 -11.03 -8.06
N HIS A 308 -6.16 -10.37 -7.07
CA HIS A 308 -5.09 -9.40 -7.34
C HIS A 308 -3.72 -10.07 -7.55
N GLY A 309 -3.45 -11.16 -6.84
CA GLY A 309 -2.18 -11.89 -6.92
C GLY A 309 -1.88 -12.45 -8.30
N HIS A 310 -2.91 -12.94 -9.01
CA HIS A 310 -2.75 -13.41 -10.38
C HIS A 310 -2.27 -12.32 -11.35
N ARG A 311 -2.56 -11.06 -11.03
CA ARG A 311 -2.23 -9.90 -11.85
C ARG A 311 -0.82 -9.38 -11.69
N LEU A 312 -0.15 -9.76 -10.60
CA LEU A 312 1.27 -9.46 -10.42
C LEU A 312 2.15 -10.20 -11.43
N GLY A 313 1.58 -11.18 -12.16
CA GLY A 313 2.30 -11.97 -13.14
C GLY A 313 3.31 -12.95 -12.54
N PRO A 314 3.82 -13.91 -13.33
CA PRO A 314 4.77 -14.92 -12.86
C PRO A 314 6.21 -14.39 -12.72
N GLY A 315 6.54 -13.31 -13.44
CA GLY A 315 7.89 -12.72 -13.45
C GLY A 315 8.20 -11.91 -12.19
N ARG A 316 9.48 -11.71 -11.90
CA ARG A 316 9.93 -10.85 -10.78
C ARG A 316 9.90 -9.37 -11.16
N THR A 317 8.71 -8.89 -11.49
CA THR A 317 8.45 -7.46 -11.72
C THR A 317 8.63 -6.64 -10.44
N GLY A 318 8.75 -5.33 -10.54
CA GLY A 318 8.86 -4.45 -9.38
C GLY A 318 7.70 -4.58 -8.40
N GLY A 319 6.47 -4.79 -8.90
CA GLY A 319 5.28 -5.02 -8.07
C GLY A 319 5.35 -6.33 -7.30
N ARG A 320 5.77 -7.43 -7.95
CA ARG A 320 5.89 -8.72 -7.30
C ARG A 320 7.01 -8.73 -6.26
N ARG A 321 8.16 -8.12 -6.56
CA ARG A 321 9.23 -7.93 -5.56
C ARG A 321 8.73 -7.13 -4.37
N GLY A 322 8.03 -6.01 -4.61
CA GLY A 322 7.45 -5.20 -3.55
C GLY A 322 6.50 -5.99 -2.64
N TYR A 323 5.61 -6.79 -3.23
CA TYR A 323 4.72 -7.70 -2.51
C TYR A 323 5.49 -8.72 -1.66
N GLU A 324 6.47 -9.43 -2.25
CA GLU A 324 7.25 -10.45 -1.55
C GLU A 324 8.01 -9.86 -0.35
N TYR A 325 8.62 -8.68 -0.50
CA TYR A 325 9.31 -8.01 0.61
C TYR A 325 8.35 -7.42 1.65
N ALA A 326 7.17 -6.93 1.25
CA ALA A 326 6.16 -6.50 2.19
C ALA A 326 5.66 -7.67 3.06
N MET A 327 5.43 -8.84 2.45
CA MET A 327 5.07 -10.05 3.19
C MET A 327 6.19 -10.53 4.12
N ALA A 328 7.45 -10.50 3.66
CA ALA A 328 8.59 -10.82 4.51
C ALA A 328 8.73 -9.83 5.69
N ALA A 329 8.49 -8.53 5.47
CA ALA A 329 8.50 -7.52 6.52
C ALA A 329 7.42 -7.77 7.57
N THR A 330 6.19 -8.00 7.14
CA THR A 330 5.06 -8.31 8.03
C THR A 330 5.32 -9.59 8.81
N GLY A 331 5.75 -10.66 8.12
CA GLY A 331 6.08 -11.93 8.78
C GLY A 331 7.18 -11.76 9.83
N LEU A 332 8.26 -11.03 9.54
CA LEU A 332 9.35 -10.79 10.49
C LEU A 332 8.90 -9.93 11.68
N GLY A 333 8.19 -8.84 11.42
CA GLY A 333 7.69 -7.95 12.48
C GLY A 333 6.73 -8.68 13.44
N THR A 334 5.77 -9.43 12.89
CA THR A 334 4.84 -10.24 13.69
C THR A 334 5.57 -11.36 14.43
N LEU A 335 6.57 -12.00 13.81
CA LEU A 335 7.39 -13.05 14.44
C LEU A 335 8.14 -12.50 15.65
N VAL A 336 8.77 -11.34 15.53
CA VAL A 336 9.45 -10.67 16.66
C VAL A 336 8.46 -10.37 17.79
N GLY A 337 7.31 -9.78 17.47
CA GLY A 337 6.27 -9.44 18.46
C GLY A 337 5.69 -10.69 19.15
N SER A 338 5.28 -11.69 18.38
CA SER A 338 4.68 -12.91 18.92
C SER A 338 5.70 -13.77 19.68
N THR A 339 6.97 -13.85 19.24
CA THR A 339 8.04 -14.52 19.99
C THR A 339 8.31 -13.80 21.30
N THR A 340 8.34 -12.47 21.32
CA THR A 340 8.46 -11.68 22.55
C THR A 340 7.32 -11.98 23.50
N ALA A 341 6.08 -11.99 23.02
CA ALA A 341 4.90 -12.30 23.82
C ALA A 341 4.95 -13.74 24.38
N LEU A 342 5.34 -14.71 23.54
CA LEU A 342 5.46 -16.11 23.94
C LEU A 342 6.49 -16.30 25.06
N VAL A 343 7.69 -15.76 24.88
CA VAL A 343 8.77 -15.87 25.88
C VAL A 343 8.36 -15.15 27.18
N ALA A 344 7.81 -13.95 27.07
CA ALA A 344 7.32 -13.22 28.24
C ALA A 344 6.24 -14.00 28.99
N ALA A 345 5.30 -14.64 28.28
CA ALA A 345 4.22 -15.43 28.86
C ALA A 345 4.75 -16.70 29.55
N VAL A 346 5.68 -17.44 28.94
CA VAL A 346 6.28 -18.66 29.52
C VAL A 346 6.97 -18.37 30.85
N PHE A 347 7.60 -17.21 31.01
CA PHE A 347 8.28 -16.82 32.23
C PHE A 347 7.35 -16.11 33.26
N THR A 348 6.03 -16.16 33.09
CA THR A 348 5.07 -15.54 34.03
C THR A 348 4.44 -16.60 34.92
N PRO A 349 4.86 -16.71 36.22
CA PRO A 349 4.33 -17.74 37.11
C PRO A 349 2.83 -17.55 37.44
N THR A 350 2.31 -16.35 37.30
CA THR A 350 0.94 -15.97 37.67
C THR A 350 -0.11 -16.30 36.60
N LEU A 351 0.27 -16.74 35.41
CA LEU A 351 -0.68 -17.19 34.39
C LEU A 351 -1.29 -18.58 34.70
N ALA A 352 -0.87 -19.22 35.78
CA ALA A 352 -1.38 -20.53 36.18
C ALA A 352 -2.82 -20.50 36.74
N GLY A 353 -3.48 -19.36 36.82
CA GLY A 353 -4.79 -19.23 37.48
C GLY A 353 -6.00 -18.92 36.61
N THR A 354 -5.84 -18.29 35.42
CA THR A 354 -6.98 -17.93 34.56
C THR A 354 -6.57 -17.86 33.11
N ASN A 355 -7.14 -18.69 32.21
CA ASN A 355 -7.03 -18.67 30.73
C ASN A 355 -5.61 -18.74 30.15
N SER A 356 -4.63 -19.24 30.89
CA SER A 356 -3.20 -19.23 30.49
C SER A 356 -2.89 -20.09 29.26
N GLY A 357 -3.55 -21.23 29.13
CA GLY A 357 -3.34 -22.15 28.03
C GLY A 357 -3.83 -21.60 26.69
N SER A 358 -5.03 -21.01 26.66
CA SER A 358 -5.60 -20.42 25.45
C SER A 358 -4.77 -19.26 24.92
N THR A 359 -4.28 -18.39 25.80
CA THR A 359 -3.40 -17.28 25.42
C THR A 359 -2.06 -17.78 24.88
N LEU A 360 -1.42 -18.74 25.55
CA LEU A 360 -0.16 -19.34 25.09
C LEU A 360 -0.33 -20.01 23.74
N LEU A 361 -1.42 -20.75 23.53
CA LEU A 361 -1.72 -21.42 22.28
C LEU A 361 -1.93 -20.43 21.14
N THR A 362 -2.68 -19.37 21.37
CA THR A 362 -2.90 -18.31 20.37
C THR A 362 -1.57 -17.65 19.98
N ILE A 363 -0.74 -17.31 20.95
CA ILE A 363 0.59 -16.73 20.67
C ILE A 363 1.48 -17.73 19.93
N ALA A 364 1.46 -19.02 20.30
CA ALA A 364 2.22 -20.05 19.60
C ALA A 364 1.77 -20.21 18.14
N CYS A 365 0.47 -20.22 17.87
CA CYS A 365 -0.08 -20.20 16.50
C CYS A 365 0.41 -18.97 15.71
N ALA A 366 0.45 -17.80 16.34
CA ALA A 366 0.95 -16.58 15.71
C ALA A 366 2.46 -16.67 15.40
N VAL A 367 3.28 -17.25 16.29
CA VAL A 367 4.71 -17.50 16.05
C VAL A 367 4.91 -18.43 14.84
N ILE A 368 4.19 -19.55 14.81
CA ILE A 368 4.30 -20.54 13.73
C ILE A 368 3.89 -19.91 12.39
N ALA A 369 2.75 -19.24 12.34
CA ALA A 369 2.24 -18.63 11.12
C ALA A 369 3.14 -17.51 10.61
N SER A 370 3.58 -16.61 11.49
CA SER A 370 4.46 -15.50 11.11
C SER A 370 5.85 -15.99 10.68
N GLY A 371 6.40 -17.00 11.35
CA GLY A 371 7.62 -17.66 10.96
C GLY A 371 7.51 -18.32 9.59
N TRP A 372 6.41 -19.01 9.32
CA TRP A 372 6.13 -19.63 8.02
C TRP A 372 6.00 -18.56 6.91
N VAL A 373 5.26 -17.47 7.15
CA VAL A 373 5.14 -16.35 6.21
C VAL A 373 6.51 -15.76 5.90
N TRP A 374 7.27 -15.38 6.95
CA TRP A 374 8.59 -14.80 6.77
C TRP A 374 9.52 -15.73 5.99
N LEU A 375 9.65 -17.00 6.38
CA LEU A 375 10.52 -17.97 5.72
C LEU A 375 10.11 -18.22 4.27
N THR A 376 8.82 -18.31 3.98
CA THR A 376 8.32 -18.55 2.62
C THR A 376 8.69 -17.39 1.68
N PHE A 377 8.41 -16.16 2.08
CA PHE A 377 8.66 -15.01 1.23
C PHE A 377 10.13 -14.60 1.20
N TRP A 378 10.84 -14.76 2.31
CA TRP A 378 12.28 -14.55 2.37
C TRP A 378 13.05 -15.53 1.49
N ARG A 379 12.71 -16.83 1.54
CA ARG A 379 13.32 -17.85 0.66
C ARG A 379 13.07 -17.56 -0.82
N LYS A 380 11.85 -17.14 -1.20
CA LYS A 380 11.55 -16.71 -2.58
C LYS A 380 12.43 -15.53 -3.00
N ALA A 381 12.61 -14.56 -2.12
CA ALA A 381 13.46 -13.42 -2.37
C ALA A 381 14.95 -13.79 -2.51
N GLN A 382 15.42 -14.78 -1.74
CA GLN A 382 16.80 -15.29 -1.80
C GLN A 382 17.08 -16.22 -3.00
N ALA A 383 16.05 -16.82 -3.59
CA ALA A 383 16.21 -17.72 -4.74
C ALA A 383 16.62 -17.00 -6.04
N ALA A 384 16.48 -15.68 -6.11
CA ALA A 384 16.89 -14.87 -7.25
C ALA A 384 18.42 -14.61 -7.24
N PRO A 385 19.02 -14.32 -8.41
CA PRO A 385 20.43 -13.99 -8.50
C PRO A 385 20.77 -12.81 -7.58
N ARG A 386 21.73 -13.04 -6.66
CA ARG A 386 22.05 -12.08 -5.58
C ARG A 386 22.45 -10.71 -6.09
N ALA A 387 23.20 -10.66 -7.20
CA ALA A 387 23.64 -9.40 -7.79
C ALA A 387 22.49 -8.51 -8.28
N GLU A 388 21.47 -9.12 -8.85
CA GLU A 388 20.26 -8.42 -9.31
C GLU A 388 19.40 -7.96 -8.13
N GLU A 389 19.20 -8.84 -7.13
CA GLU A 389 18.40 -8.53 -5.96
C GLU A 389 19.03 -7.46 -5.06
N ALA A 390 20.36 -7.48 -4.88
CA ALA A 390 21.06 -6.45 -4.09
C ALA A 390 20.89 -5.03 -4.63
N ARG A 391 20.66 -4.90 -5.96
CA ARG A 391 20.36 -3.61 -6.61
C ARG A 391 18.89 -3.22 -6.53
N ALA A 392 17.99 -4.15 -6.25
CA ALA A 392 16.55 -3.89 -6.23
C ALA A 392 16.17 -2.92 -5.10
N LEU A 393 15.46 -1.85 -5.46
CA LEU A 393 15.00 -0.83 -4.49
C LEU A 393 14.13 -1.45 -3.39
N SER A 394 13.24 -2.38 -3.73
CA SER A 394 12.37 -3.07 -2.78
C SER A 394 13.15 -3.83 -1.71
N ARG A 395 14.26 -4.52 -2.10
CA ARG A 395 15.15 -5.19 -1.14
C ARG A 395 15.83 -4.21 -0.20
N ARG A 396 16.36 -3.11 -0.74
CA ARG A 396 17.01 -2.07 0.07
C ARG A 396 16.03 -1.42 1.05
N ILE A 397 14.81 -1.10 0.60
CA ILE A 397 13.75 -0.56 1.48
C ILE A 397 13.43 -1.57 2.59
N TYR A 398 13.26 -2.85 2.24
CA TYR A 398 13.00 -3.89 3.23
C TYR A 398 14.13 -4.01 4.26
N LEU A 399 15.37 -4.22 3.81
CA LEU A 399 16.50 -4.45 4.71
C LEU A 399 16.78 -3.22 5.61
N ILE A 400 16.86 -2.03 5.02
CA ILE A 400 17.16 -0.80 5.75
C ILE A 400 15.96 -0.40 6.62
N GLY A 401 14.76 -0.41 6.08
CA GLY A 401 13.53 -0.04 6.80
C GLY A 401 13.30 -0.93 8.01
N MET A 402 13.37 -2.26 7.83
CA MET A 402 13.19 -3.20 8.93
C MET A 402 14.34 -3.13 9.95
N ALA A 403 15.60 -2.92 9.50
CA ALA A 403 16.72 -2.74 10.42
C ALA A 403 16.57 -1.48 11.29
N ILE A 404 16.05 -0.38 10.72
CA ILE A 404 15.75 0.84 11.47
C ILE A 404 14.60 0.59 12.45
N ILE A 405 13.48 0.05 12.00
CA ILE A 405 12.30 -0.19 12.85
C ILE A 405 12.67 -1.12 14.02
N LEU A 406 13.24 -2.28 13.74
CA LEU A 406 13.60 -3.26 14.77
C LEU A 406 14.76 -2.77 15.64
N GLY A 407 15.73 -2.04 15.08
CA GLY A 407 16.81 -1.43 15.85
C GLY A 407 16.33 -0.36 16.83
N LEU A 408 15.41 0.51 16.40
CA LEU A 408 14.77 1.49 17.29
C LEU A 408 13.89 0.82 18.34
N THR A 409 13.18 -0.26 17.96
CA THR A 409 12.39 -1.08 18.91
C THR A 409 13.30 -1.71 19.97
N ALA A 410 14.42 -2.31 19.57
CA ALA A 410 15.39 -2.89 20.49
C ALA A 410 16.00 -1.83 21.43
N ALA A 411 16.40 -0.68 20.88
CA ALA A 411 16.97 0.42 21.67
C ALA A 411 15.95 1.00 22.66
N GLY A 412 14.72 1.26 22.23
CA GLY A 412 13.65 1.76 23.09
C GLY A 412 13.30 0.77 24.21
N SER A 413 13.23 -0.53 23.87
CA SER A 413 12.99 -1.60 24.85
C SER A 413 14.14 -1.72 25.88
N LEU A 414 15.40 -1.56 25.42
CA LEU A 414 16.54 -1.55 26.32
C LEU A 414 16.49 -0.37 27.28
N ILE A 415 16.13 0.82 26.78
CA ILE A 415 15.94 2.01 27.63
C ILE A 415 14.84 1.74 28.66
N ALA A 416 13.71 1.17 28.25
CA ALA A 416 12.62 0.83 29.17
C ALA A 416 13.07 -0.17 30.25
N ALA A 417 13.83 -1.20 29.86
CA ALA A 417 14.41 -2.15 30.83
C ALA A 417 15.35 -1.45 31.83
N LEU A 418 16.23 -0.58 31.36
CA LEU A 418 17.15 0.18 32.22
C LEU A 418 16.42 1.13 33.17
N VAL A 419 15.35 1.79 32.72
CA VAL A 419 14.51 2.64 33.58
C VAL A 419 13.93 1.84 34.74
N VAL A 420 13.40 0.63 34.47
CA VAL A 420 12.87 -0.25 35.53
C VAL A 420 13.99 -0.63 36.51
N VAL A 421 15.16 -1.02 36.03
CA VAL A 421 16.31 -1.37 36.87
C VAL A 421 16.76 -0.19 37.76
N PHE A 422 16.90 1.00 37.18
CA PHE A 422 17.32 2.18 37.93
C PHE A 422 16.29 2.62 38.95
N ARG A 423 14.99 2.57 38.65
CA ARG A 423 13.93 2.88 39.62
C ARG A 423 13.92 1.88 40.78
N ALA A 424 14.18 0.61 40.51
CA ALA A 424 14.31 -0.39 41.58
C ALA A 424 15.59 -0.14 42.44
N LEU A 425 16.70 0.20 41.82
CA LEU A 425 17.96 0.54 42.52
C LEU A 425 17.83 1.81 43.39
N LEU A 426 17.01 2.77 42.95
CA LEU A 426 16.74 4.01 43.70
C LEU A 426 15.67 3.82 44.77
N GLY A 427 15.08 2.64 44.90
CA GLY A 427 14.05 2.34 45.89
C GLY A 427 12.67 2.94 45.60
N GLU A 428 12.45 3.42 44.36
CA GLU A 428 11.16 3.98 43.96
C GLU A 428 10.09 2.91 43.68
N ILE A 429 10.52 1.71 43.29
CA ILE A 429 9.64 0.56 43.02
C ILE A 429 10.24 -0.70 43.65
N GLU A 430 9.41 -1.66 44.03
CA GLU A 430 9.89 -3.00 44.36
C GLU A 430 10.50 -3.64 43.10
N ALA A 431 11.59 -4.40 43.29
CA ALA A 431 12.26 -5.10 42.22
C ALA A 431 11.36 -6.22 41.64
N ASP A 432 10.39 -5.84 40.80
CA ASP A 432 9.50 -6.77 40.11
C ASP A 432 10.07 -7.23 38.76
N THR A 433 10.43 -8.51 38.74
CA THR A 433 10.90 -9.15 37.50
C THR A 433 9.85 -9.17 36.39
N ALA A 434 8.55 -9.04 36.72
CA ALA A 434 7.48 -9.01 35.73
C ALA A 434 7.59 -7.79 34.82
N SER A 435 7.95 -6.63 35.35
CA SER A 435 8.13 -5.38 34.58
C SER A 435 9.29 -5.42 33.61
N LEU A 436 10.29 -6.29 33.81
CA LEU A 436 11.47 -6.43 32.95
C LEU A 436 11.27 -7.40 31.78
N ARG A 437 10.33 -8.33 31.87
CA ARG A 437 10.20 -9.46 30.93
C ARG A 437 9.99 -9.00 29.50
N ILE A 438 8.97 -8.18 29.24
CA ILE A 438 8.67 -7.70 27.90
C ILE A 438 9.81 -6.84 27.35
N PRO A 439 10.31 -5.81 28.08
CA PRO A 439 11.41 -5.00 27.58
C PRO A 439 12.68 -5.81 27.27
N VAL A 440 13.09 -6.71 28.14
CA VAL A 440 14.29 -7.54 27.94
C VAL A 440 14.10 -8.48 26.75
N THR A 441 12.98 -9.20 26.70
CA THR A 441 12.70 -10.14 25.61
C THR A 441 12.60 -9.45 24.27
N LEU A 442 11.93 -8.29 24.22
CA LEU A 442 11.81 -7.49 22.99
C LEU A 442 13.17 -6.94 22.55
N THR A 443 14.02 -6.51 23.49
CA THR A 443 15.39 -6.11 23.17
C THR A 443 16.17 -7.23 22.51
N LEU A 444 16.08 -8.45 23.05
CA LEU A 444 16.80 -9.61 22.52
C LEU A 444 16.26 -10.05 21.16
N THR A 445 14.95 -10.20 21.00
CA THR A 445 14.33 -10.67 19.75
C THR A 445 14.48 -9.65 18.62
N ALA A 446 14.18 -8.37 18.88
CA ALA A 446 14.34 -7.31 17.90
C ALA A 446 15.83 -7.03 17.60
N GLY A 447 16.71 -7.12 18.61
CA GLY A 447 18.16 -6.96 18.45
C GLY A 447 18.75 -8.06 17.57
N PHE A 448 18.36 -9.32 17.79
CA PHE A 448 18.80 -10.46 16.95
C PHE A 448 18.32 -10.30 15.51
N ALA A 449 17.05 -9.94 15.31
CA ALA A 449 16.52 -9.71 13.97
C ALA A 449 17.24 -8.54 13.27
N THR A 450 17.52 -7.45 14.00
CA THR A 450 18.31 -6.32 13.50
C THR A 450 19.70 -6.75 13.08
N TRP A 451 20.39 -7.51 13.92
CA TRP A 451 21.72 -8.05 13.60
C TRP A 451 21.70 -8.89 12.31
N HIS A 452 20.72 -9.79 12.17
CA HIS A 452 20.55 -10.59 10.96
C HIS A 452 20.36 -9.72 9.71
N LEU A 453 19.55 -8.66 9.79
CA LEU A 453 19.34 -7.73 8.67
C LEU A 453 20.61 -6.96 8.32
N PHE A 454 21.39 -6.50 9.32
CA PHE A 454 22.70 -5.88 9.08
C PHE A 454 23.70 -6.81 8.42
N ASP A 455 23.71 -8.09 8.79
CA ASP A 455 24.53 -9.09 8.12
C ASP A 455 24.19 -9.21 6.63
N GLN A 456 22.89 -9.24 6.30
CA GLN A 456 22.42 -9.22 4.91
C GLN A 456 22.82 -7.94 4.17
N ILE A 457 22.71 -6.76 4.80
CA ILE A 457 23.12 -5.48 4.21
C ILE A 457 24.63 -5.49 3.91
N ARG A 458 25.45 -5.97 4.84
CA ARG A 458 26.91 -6.09 4.64
C ARG A 458 27.24 -7.05 3.51
N ALA A 459 26.57 -8.19 3.46
CA ALA A 459 26.76 -9.18 2.42
C ALA A 459 26.36 -8.67 1.02
N ASP A 460 25.30 -7.85 0.93
CA ASP A 460 24.91 -7.19 -0.32
C ASP A 460 25.92 -6.10 -0.72
N GLY A 461 26.47 -5.35 0.25
CA GLY A 461 27.50 -4.32 0.01
C GLY A 461 28.84 -4.91 -0.44
N SER A 462 29.26 -6.05 0.09
CA SER A 462 30.47 -6.75 -0.34
C SER A 462 30.33 -7.33 -1.75
N GLY A 463 29.16 -7.89 -2.08
CA GLY A 463 28.85 -8.38 -3.43
C GLY A 463 28.80 -7.26 -4.47
N ALA A 464 28.33 -6.08 -4.10
CA ALA A 464 28.32 -4.92 -5.00
C ALA A 464 29.74 -4.40 -5.32
N LYS A 465 30.65 -4.45 -4.37
CA LYS A 465 32.08 -4.08 -4.59
C LYS A 465 32.80 -5.03 -5.52
N THR A 466 32.39 -6.30 -5.55
CA THR A 466 33.00 -7.31 -6.47
C THR A 466 32.50 -7.11 -7.90
N ILE A 467 31.43 -6.33 -8.10
CA ILE A 467 30.81 -6.02 -9.39
C ILE A 467 30.90 -4.49 -9.68
N GLU A 468 31.73 -3.72 -8.99
CA GLU A 468 32.25 -2.49 -9.57
C GLU A 468 33.04 -2.90 -10.81
N SER A 469 32.30 -3.17 -11.87
CA SER A 469 32.84 -3.36 -13.18
C SER A 469 33.65 -2.08 -13.48
N LYS A 470 34.97 -2.24 -13.55
CA LYS A 470 35.80 -1.16 -14.09
C LYS A 470 35.08 -0.68 -15.35
N PRO A 471 34.85 0.63 -15.47
CA PRO A 471 34.27 1.14 -16.70
C PRO A 471 35.10 0.60 -17.87
N PHE A 472 34.46 -0.05 -18.80
CA PHE A 472 35.14 -0.60 -19.97
C PHE A 472 34.78 0.23 -21.17
N ALA A 473 35.75 0.43 -22.05
CA ALA A 473 35.54 1.19 -23.27
C ALA A 473 35.32 0.22 -24.44
N VAL A 474 34.24 0.39 -25.15
CA VAL A 474 33.94 -0.34 -26.38
C VAL A 474 34.09 0.62 -27.55
N THR A 475 34.98 0.31 -28.47
CA THR A 475 35.10 1.07 -29.72
C THR A 475 34.40 0.28 -30.83
N VAL A 476 33.37 0.86 -31.44
CA VAL A 476 32.61 0.26 -32.52
C VAL A 476 32.98 0.97 -33.82
N ILE A 477 33.39 0.22 -34.82
CA ILE A 477 33.68 0.73 -36.18
C ILE A 477 32.56 0.29 -37.10
N CYS A 478 31.69 1.21 -37.52
CA CYS A 478 30.53 0.95 -38.36
C CYS A 478 30.20 2.17 -39.23
N SER A 479 29.38 1.98 -40.27
CA SER A 479 28.87 3.11 -41.06
C SER A 479 27.72 3.84 -40.37
N HIS A 480 26.76 3.09 -39.77
CA HIS A 480 25.64 3.63 -39.00
C HIS A 480 25.41 2.83 -37.71
N PRO A 481 25.57 3.45 -36.53
CA PRO A 481 25.47 2.75 -35.27
C PRO A 481 24.03 2.40 -34.86
N GLY A 482 22.99 2.97 -35.46
CA GLY A 482 21.60 2.76 -35.07
C GLY A 482 21.36 3.07 -33.60
N THR A 483 20.68 2.18 -32.89
CA THR A 483 20.40 2.25 -31.44
C THR A 483 21.48 1.61 -30.58
N LEU A 484 22.61 1.15 -31.16
CA LEU A 484 23.61 0.36 -30.45
C LEU A 484 24.13 1.03 -29.18
N ALA A 485 24.40 2.33 -29.22
CA ALA A 485 24.91 3.05 -28.05
C ALA A 485 23.98 3.07 -26.86
N THR A 486 22.67 2.98 -27.10
CA THR A 486 21.64 2.98 -26.04
C THR A 486 21.41 1.60 -25.43
N LEU A 487 21.88 0.55 -26.07
CA LEU A 487 21.73 -0.83 -25.59
C LEU A 487 22.89 -1.29 -24.69
N PHE A 488 24.01 -0.58 -24.68
CA PHE A 488 25.10 -0.87 -23.75
C PHE A 488 24.73 -0.41 -22.33
N PRO A 489 25.20 -1.14 -21.29
CA PRO A 489 24.99 -0.72 -19.92
C PRO A 489 25.71 0.62 -19.62
N ASP A 490 25.20 1.38 -18.63
CA ASP A 490 25.70 2.72 -18.24
C ASP A 490 27.20 2.76 -17.89
N GLU A 491 27.78 1.60 -17.57
CA GLU A 491 29.21 1.47 -17.24
C GLU A 491 30.11 1.38 -18.48
N ALA A 492 29.51 1.20 -19.67
CA ALA A 492 30.27 1.10 -20.91
C ALA A 492 30.44 2.48 -21.54
N THR A 493 31.69 2.87 -21.80
CA THR A 493 31.98 4.03 -22.64
C THR A 493 32.01 3.58 -24.10
N VAL A 494 30.93 3.83 -24.84
CA VAL A 494 30.83 3.45 -26.24
C VAL A 494 31.39 4.57 -27.12
N ARG A 495 32.48 4.28 -27.87
CA ARG A 495 33.08 5.17 -28.84
C ARG A 495 32.79 4.64 -30.24
N VAL A 496 32.05 5.41 -31.03
CA VAL A 496 31.75 5.04 -32.42
C VAL A 496 32.76 5.71 -33.36
N LEU A 497 33.42 4.91 -34.19
CA LEU A 497 34.26 5.37 -35.30
C LEU A 497 33.52 5.07 -36.59
N TYR A 498 33.26 6.12 -37.36
CA TYR A 498 32.52 6.01 -38.61
C TYR A 498 33.42 5.55 -39.75
N ARG A 499 32.96 4.57 -40.51
CA ARG A 499 33.56 4.18 -41.80
C ARG A 499 33.01 5.10 -42.90
N GLY A 500 33.84 5.40 -43.86
CA GLY A 500 33.46 6.22 -45.02
C GLY A 500 32.76 5.45 -46.14
N ASP A 501 32.50 4.17 -45.97
CA ASP A 501 31.79 3.29 -46.89
C ASP A 501 30.42 2.91 -46.31
N ASP A 502 29.45 2.60 -47.17
CA ASP A 502 28.10 2.21 -46.74
C ASP A 502 28.00 0.78 -46.16
N ALA A 503 29.13 0.08 -46.05
CA ALA A 503 29.20 -1.27 -45.53
C ALA A 503 29.15 -1.26 -43.98
N GLY A 504 28.19 -1.96 -43.39
CA GLY A 504 28.10 -2.15 -41.94
C GLY A 504 27.05 -1.30 -41.23
N MET A 505 25.83 -1.28 -41.77
CA MET A 505 24.64 -0.82 -41.01
C MET A 505 24.34 -1.79 -39.87
N ILE A 506 24.09 -1.26 -38.68
CA ILE A 506 23.70 -2.03 -37.52
C ILE A 506 22.17 -1.92 -37.39
N ASP A 507 21.46 -3.01 -37.62
CA ASP A 507 20.05 -3.14 -37.29
C ASP A 507 19.86 -3.53 -35.82
N GLU A 508 18.62 -3.65 -35.35
CA GLU A 508 18.29 -3.91 -33.93
C GLU A 508 18.68 -5.32 -33.51
N GLU A 509 18.61 -6.31 -34.40
CA GLU A 509 19.00 -7.69 -34.14
C GLU A 509 20.52 -7.81 -33.98
N MET A 510 21.27 -7.20 -34.91
CA MET A 510 22.73 -7.15 -34.86
C MET A 510 23.22 -6.35 -33.66
N ALA A 511 22.57 -5.23 -33.29
CA ALA A 511 22.89 -4.44 -32.13
C ALA A 511 22.74 -5.28 -30.82
N SER A 512 21.66 -6.02 -30.71
CA SER A 512 21.43 -6.93 -29.59
C SER A 512 22.46 -8.05 -29.53
N ALA A 513 22.82 -8.63 -30.66
CA ALA A 513 23.86 -9.67 -30.78
C ALA A 513 25.25 -9.14 -30.40
N ILE A 514 25.60 -7.92 -30.80
CA ILE A 514 26.86 -7.25 -30.44
C ILE A 514 26.93 -7.06 -28.91
N VAL A 515 25.88 -6.50 -28.31
CA VAL A 515 25.84 -6.27 -26.85
C VAL A 515 25.95 -7.59 -26.08
N ALA A 516 25.30 -8.65 -26.56
CA ALA A 516 25.39 -9.97 -25.94
C ALA A 516 26.77 -10.62 -26.08
N ALA A 517 27.46 -10.37 -27.18
CA ALA A 517 28.75 -10.96 -27.48
C ALA A 517 29.94 -10.19 -26.91
N VAL A 518 29.79 -8.87 -26.62
CA VAL A 518 30.86 -8.07 -26.04
C VAL A 518 31.10 -8.49 -24.59
N ASP A 519 32.20 -9.22 -24.38
CA ASP A 519 32.74 -9.45 -23.05
C ASP A 519 33.45 -8.16 -22.56
N ARG A 520 33.50 -7.94 -21.24
CA ARG A 520 34.19 -6.79 -20.60
C ARG A 520 35.68 -6.69 -20.94
N ARG A 521 36.22 -7.68 -21.62
CA ARG A 521 37.58 -7.72 -22.16
C ARG A 521 37.66 -7.35 -23.63
N SER A 522 36.51 -7.20 -24.31
CA SER A 522 36.47 -6.91 -25.75
C SER A 522 36.34 -5.40 -25.91
N SER A 523 37.35 -4.80 -26.51
CA SER A 523 37.41 -3.34 -26.65
C SER A 523 37.15 -2.85 -28.05
N LEU A 524 37.16 -3.71 -29.08
CA LEU A 524 36.99 -3.33 -30.47
C LEU A 524 35.95 -4.23 -31.16
N VAL A 525 34.90 -3.62 -31.69
CA VAL A 525 33.86 -4.25 -32.52
C VAL A 525 34.03 -3.72 -33.93
N TRP A 526 34.27 -4.59 -34.88
CA TRP A 526 34.31 -4.26 -36.30
C TRP A 526 33.06 -4.79 -36.97
N VAL A 527 32.30 -3.93 -37.66
CA VAL A 527 31.09 -4.29 -38.38
C VAL A 527 31.33 -4.15 -39.89
N ASP A 528 31.01 -5.21 -40.63
CA ASP A 528 31.07 -5.25 -42.08
C ASP A 528 29.80 -5.91 -42.67
N GLU A 529 29.73 -6.06 -44.01
CA GLU A 529 28.58 -6.67 -44.69
C GLU A 529 28.34 -8.15 -44.31
N SER A 530 29.35 -8.83 -43.75
CA SER A 530 29.25 -10.23 -43.33
C SER A 530 28.82 -10.40 -41.87
N GLY A 531 28.61 -9.30 -41.12
CA GLY A 531 28.26 -9.29 -39.69
C GLY A 531 29.25 -8.49 -38.82
N PHE A 532 29.52 -8.95 -37.61
CA PHE A 532 30.47 -8.28 -36.70
C PHE A 532 31.59 -9.21 -36.23
N ARG A 533 32.75 -8.61 -35.92
CA ARG A 533 33.92 -9.30 -35.36
C ARG A 533 34.37 -8.58 -34.11
N LEU A 534 34.73 -9.36 -33.08
CA LEU A 534 35.25 -8.85 -31.83
C LEU A 534 36.78 -9.03 -31.80
N ALA A 535 37.47 -7.97 -31.41
CA ALA A 535 38.89 -8.01 -31.11
C ALA A 535 39.15 -7.60 -29.66
N ALA A 536 39.91 -8.40 -28.94
CA ALA A 536 40.36 -8.03 -27.61
C ALA A 536 41.41 -6.93 -27.71
N ALA A 537 41.30 -5.85 -26.91
CA ALA A 537 42.39 -4.90 -26.79
C ALA A 537 43.55 -5.60 -26.07
N ARG A 538 44.73 -5.56 -26.65
CA ARG A 538 45.94 -5.81 -25.90
C ARG A 538 46.16 -4.62 -24.99
N GLU A 539 46.13 -4.84 -23.67
CA GLU A 539 46.67 -3.85 -22.74
C GLU A 539 48.15 -3.68 -23.09
N SER A 540 48.52 -2.49 -23.59
CA SER A 540 49.90 -2.08 -23.82
C SER A 540 50.50 -1.55 -22.55
#